data_376508a56904267549881e074b2ea4fa
#
_entry.id   376508a56904267549881e074b2ea4fa
#
_cell.length_a   1.000
_cell.length_b   1.000
_cell.length_c   1.000
_cell.angle_alpha   90.00
_cell.angle_beta   90.00
_cell.angle_gamma   90.00
#
_symmetry.space_group_name_H-M   'P 1'
#
loop_
_entity.id
_entity.type
_entity.pdbx_description
1 polymer ?
#
loop_
_entity_poly.entity_id
_entity_poly.type
_entity_poly.pdbx_seq_one_letter_code
_entity_poly.pdbx_strand_id
1 'polypeptide(L)'
;MCGHSLGEYSAMVAANAISLQEGLSLVHKRGKLMEKCPKGSMCAVLNVDLDVINEICSKVEDEIKTIVTPANLNSPKQIVVSGTEEGVDEVINRLKDCGYKKCIKLKVSVAAHSKVMSNTLDQFENELNKINFSLPEYPIIQNVNNKIPNNIDNLKENLLSQLVMPV
;
A
#
# COMPACT_ATOMS: atom_id res chain seq x y z
N MET A 1 7.54 10.53 -14.18
CA MET A 1 8.21 9.57 -13.28
C MET A 1 7.18 8.75 -12.54
N CYS A 2 7.53 7.58 -12.03
CA CYS A 2 6.72 6.78 -11.11
C CYS A 2 7.66 5.96 -10.22
N GLY A 3 7.12 5.46 -9.11
CA GLY A 3 7.85 4.58 -8.21
C GLY A 3 6.84 3.74 -7.43
N HIS A 4 7.13 2.48 -7.17
CA HIS A 4 6.25 1.57 -6.47
C HIS A 4 6.36 1.78 -4.96
N SER A 5 5.27 2.13 -4.29
CA SER A 5 5.17 2.33 -2.85
C SER A 5 6.25 3.30 -2.32
N LEU A 6 7.29 2.81 -1.65
CA LEU A 6 8.43 3.63 -1.19
C LEU A 6 9.11 4.37 -2.35
N GLY A 7 9.14 3.78 -3.54
CA GLY A 7 9.70 4.39 -4.76
C GLY A 7 9.04 5.70 -5.18
N GLU A 8 7.79 5.95 -4.76
CA GLU A 8 7.11 7.23 -5.02
C GLU A 8 7.82 8.40 -4.33
N TYR A 9 8.37 8.19 -3.14
CA TYR A 9 9.20 9.19 -2.45
C TYR A 9 10.52 9.44 -3.18
N SER A 10 11.13 8.40 -3.74
CA SER A 10 12.32 8.54 -4.60
C SER A 10 12.01 9.33 -5.86
N ALA A 11 10.84 9.11 -6.47
CA ALA A 11 10.40 9.88 -7.63
C ALA A 11 10.18 11.36 -7.28
N MET A 12 9.66 11.67 -6.09
CA MET A 12 9.49 13.04 -5.61
C MET A 12 10.82 13.77 -5.41
N VAL A 13 11.82 13.11 -4.84
CA VAL A 13 13.16 13.67 -4.71
C VAL A 13 13.77 13.90 -6.10
N ALA A 14 13.66 12.93 -7.00
CA ALA A 14 14.19 13.02 -8.36
C ALA A 14 13.50 14.12 -9.22
N ALA A 15 12.24 14.45 -8.90
CA ALA A 15 11.46 15.50 -9.55
C ALA A 15 11.52 16.85 -8.81
N ASN A 16 12.44 17.02 -7.85
CA ASN A 16 12.59 18.22 -7.02
C ASN A 16 11.32 18.66 -6.27
N ALA A 17 10.37 17.74 -6.03
CA ALA A 17 9.19 18.03 -5.23
C ALA A 17 9.49 18.13 -3.73
N ILE A 18 10.51 17.42 -3.26
CA ILE A 18 11.07 17.48 -1.91
C ILE A 18 12.59 17.33 -1.98
N SER A 19 13.31 17.82 -1.00
CA SER A 19 14.76 17.60 -0.89
C SER A 19 15.07 16.14 -0.55
N LEU A 20 16.29 15.68 -0.86
CA LEU A 20 16.75 14.35 -0.48
C LEU A 20 16.66 14.12 1.03
N GLN A 21 17.03 15.12 1.83
CA GLN A 21 16.98 15.05 3.30
C GLN A 21 15.55 14.86 3.81
N GLU A 22 14.58 15.59 3.26
CA GLU A 22 13.17 15.45 3.58
C GLU A 22 12.62 14.10 3.15
N GLY A 23 12.97 13.63 1.94
CA GLY A 23 12.59 12.31 1.44
C GLY A 23 13.08 11.17 2.35
N LEU A 24 14.35 11.20 2.75
CA LEU A 24 14.92 10.23 3.69
C LEU A 24 14.23 10.28 5.06
N SER A 25 13.94 11.49 5.57
CA SER A 25 13.23 11.66 6.84
C SER A 25 11.83 11.06 6.78
N LEU A 26 11.07 11.35 5.72
CA LEU A 26 9.70 10.81 5.52
C LEU A 26 9.70 9.29 5.43
N VAL A 27 10.59 8.70 4.63
CA VAL A 27 10.68 7.24 4.48
C VAL A 27 11.03 6.57 5.81
N HIS A 28 11.96 7.15 6.57
CA HIS A 28 12.29 6.66 7.91
C HIS A 28 11.08 6.72 8.86
N LYS A 29 10.38 7.87 8.90
CA LYS A 29 9.18 8.05 9.73
C LYS A 29 8.06 7.09 9.32
N ARG A 30 7.78 6.99 8.02
CA ARG A 30 6.82 6.03 7.47
C ARG A 30 7.11 4.62 7.96
N GLY A 31 8.34 4.14 7.81
CA GLY A 31 8.75 2.82 8.26
C GLY A 31 8.55 2.61 9.77
N LYS A 32 8.94 3.60 10.58
CA LYS A 32 8.77 3.55 12.05
C LYS A 32 7.29 3.54 12.48
N LEU A 33 6.43 4.26 11.77
CA LEU A 33 5.00 4.24 12.04
C LEU A 33 4.37 2.90 11.64
N MET A 34 4.71 2.38 10.48
CA MET A 34 4.23 1.08 10.02
C MET A 34 4.66 -0.07 10.93
N GLU A 35 5.89 -0.01 11.48
CA GLU A 35 6.41 -1.00 12.44
C GLU A 35 5.58 -1.05 13.74
N LYS A 36 4.98 0.07 14.14
CA LYS A 36 4.14 0.16 15.35
C LYS A 36 2.71 -0.34 15.16
N CYS A 37 2.27 -0.55 13.93
CA CYS A 37 0.95 -1.09 13.66
C CYS A 37 0.80 -2.52 14.16
N PRO A 38 -0.44 -3.00 14.33
CA PRO A 38 -0.68 -4.41 14.59
C PRO A 38 0.04 -5.27 13.54
N LYS A 39 0.60 -6.39 14.00
CA LYS A 39 1.22 -7.36 13.08
C LYS A 39 0.19 -7.84 12.07
N GLY A 40 0.65 -8.02 10.85
CA GLY A 40 -0.17 -8.52 9.76
C GLY A 40 0.64 -9.40 8.82
N SER A 41 0.03 -9.75 7.72
CA SER A 41 0.61 -10.66 6.74
C SER A 41 0.35 -10.15 5.32
N MET A 42 1.17 -10.61 4.39
CA MET A 42 1.00 -10.36 2.96
C MET A 42 1.24 -11.65 2.18
N CYS A 43 0.49 -11.84 1.10
CA CYS A 43 0.62 -13.00 0.23
C CYS A 43 0.60 -12.59 -1.25
N ALA A 44 1.61 -12.99 -2.00
CA ALA A 44 1.60 -12.86 -3.45
C ALA A 44 0.75 -13.98 -4.07
N VAL A 45 -0.29 -13.57 -4.78
CA VAL A 45 -1.21 -14.45 -5.52
C VAL A 45 -0.89 -14.35 -6.99
N LEU A 46 -0.63 -15.48 -7.63
CA LEU A 46 -0.19 -15.54 -9.03
C LEU A 46 -1.24 -16.17 -9.94
N ASN A 47 -1.46 -15.52 -11.08
CA ASN A 47 -2.39 -15.97 -12.14
C ASN A 47 -3.84 -16.13 -11.67
N VAL A 48 -4.31 -15.19 -10.87
CA VAL A 48 -5.70 -15.06 -10.45
C VAL A 48 -6.18 -13.66 -10.82
N ASP A 49 -7.36 -13.55 -11.37
CA ASP A 49 -7.94 -12.28 -11.77
C ASP A 49 -8.29 -11.42 -10.54
N LEU A 50 -8.14 -10.11 -10.67
CA LEU A 50 -8.40 -9.17 -9.59
C LEU A 50 -9.83 -9.27 -9.04
N ASP A 51 -10.82 -9.47 -9.90
CA ASP A 51 -12.23 -9.57 -9.49
C ASP A 51 -12.46 -10.78 -8.58
N VAL A 52 -11.82 -11.93 -8.88
CA VAL A 52 -11.89 -13.13 -8.03
C VAL A 52 -11.25 -12.86 -6.66
N ILE A 53 -10.10 -12.18 -6.64
CA ILE A 53 -9.43 -11.84 -5.38
C ILE A 53 -10.26 -10.85 -4.57
N ASN A 54 -10.86 -9.83 -5.20
CA ASN A 54 -11.75 -8.88 -4.55
C ASN A 54 -12.96 -9.58 -3.92
N GLU A 55 -13.61 -10.46 -4.66
CA GLU A 55 -14.76 -11.22 -4.17
C GLU A 55 -14.40 -12.07 -2.95
N ILE A 56 -13.28 -12.80 -3.01
CA ILE A 56 -12.83 -13.65 -1.90
C ILE A 56 -12.45 -12.77 -0.69
N CYS A 57 -11.69 -11.68 -0.87
CA CYS A 57 -11.34 -10.78 0.22
C CYS A 57 -12.58 -10.19 0.89
N SER A 58 -13.54 -9.71 0.11
CA SER A 58 -14.80 -9.15 0.66
C SER A 58 -15.59 -10.18 1.46
N LYS A 59 -15.74 -11.40 0.96
CA LYS A 59 -16.40 -12.48 1.69
C LYS A 59 -15.69 -12.82 3.01
N VAL A 60 -14.35 -12.87 2.99
CA VAL A 60 -13.57 -13.13 4.20
C VAL A 60 -13.75 -12.00 5.21
N GLU A 61 -13.66 -10.73 4.78
CA GLU A 61 -13.89 -9.58 5.67
C GLU A 61 -15.28 -9.63 6.32
N ASP A 62 -16.30 -9.97 5.54
CA ASP A 62 -17.69 -10.00 6.02
C ASP A 62 -17.99 -11.18 6.95
N GLU A 63 -17.45 -12.36 6.68
CA GLU A 63 -17.78 -13.58 7.41
C GLU A 63 -17.01 -13.71 8.73
N ILE A 64 -15.69 -13.40 8.72
CA ILE A 64 -14.88 -13.52 9.94
C ILE A 64 -14.53 -12.18 10.58
N LYS A 65 -15.09 -11.06 10.10
CA LYS A 65 -14.93 -9.70 10.65
C LYS A 65 -13.45 -9.29 10.81
N THR A 66 -12.68 -9.54 9.80
CA THR A 66 -11.25 -9.24 9.75
C THR A 66 -10.92 -8.19 8.69
N ILE A 67 -9.66 -7.81 8.55
CA ILE A 67 -9.17 -6.90 7.52
C ILE A 67 -8.30 -7.69 6.54
N VAL A 68 -8.70 -7.76 5.28
CA VAL A 68 -7.87 -8.32 4.19
C VAL A 68 -8.28 -7.71 2.85
N THR A 69 -7.31 -7.25 2.07
CA THR A 69 -7.59 -6.55 0.81
C THR A 69 -6.47 -6.79 -0.21
N PRO A 70 -6.73 -6.69 -1.52
CA PRO A 70 -5.67 -6.50 -2.49
C PRO A 70 -4.88 -5.23 -2.16
N ALA A 71 -3.56 -5.34 -2.13
CA ALA A 71 -2.65 -4.29 -1.66
C ALA A 71 -1.65 -3.84 -2.74
N ASN A 72 -1.11 -4.76 -3.53
CA ASN A 72 -0.26 -4.42 -4.66
C ASN A 72 -0.81 -5.04 -5.94
N LEU A 73 -1.13 -4.19 -6.90
CA LEU A 73 -1.62 -4.61 -8.24
C LEU A 73 -0.44 -4.59 -9.21
N ASN A 74 0.55 -5.47 -8.98
CA ASN A 74 1.83 -5.45 -9.69
C ASN A 74 1.70 -5.74 -11.19
N SER A 75 0.81 -6.62 -11.56
CA SER A 75 0.46 -6.94 -12.94
C SER A 75 -0.85 -7.73 -12.98
N PRO A 76 -1.48 -7.93 -14.17
CA PRO A 76 -2.66 -8.81 -14.30
C PRO A 76 -2.44 -10.25 -13.81
N LYS A 77 -1.17 -10.67 -13.62
CA LYS A 77 -0.81 -12.02 -13.17
C LYS A 77 -0.19 -12.08 -11.78
N GLN A 78 -0.03 -10.95 -11.12
CA GLN A 78 0.57 -10.89 -9.78
C GLN A 78 -0.09 -9.80 -8.95
N ILE A 79 -0.86 -10.22 -7.96
CA ILE A 79 -1.52 -9.35 -6.99
C ILE A 79 -1.05 -9.77 -5.59
N VAL A 80 -0.76 -8.80 -4.74
CA VAL A 80 -0.46 -9.06 -3.34
C VAL A 80 -1.68 -8.73 -2.49
N VAL A 81 -2.10 -9.67 -1.67
CA VAL A 81 -3.12 -9.48 -0.65
C VAL A 81 -2.45 -9.12 0.67
N SER A 82 -3.02 -8.20 1.43
CA SER A 82 -2.51 -7.69 2.70
C SER A 82 -3.62 -7.56 3.73
N GLY A 83 -3.34 -7.84 4.99
CA GLY A 83 -4.31 -7.77 6.07
C GLY A 83 -3.82 -8.38 7.38
N THR A 84 -4.76 -8.73 8.25
CA THR A 84 -4.46 -9.53 9.43
C THR A 84 -3.91 -10.90 9.01
N GLU A 85 -3.19 -11.56 9.91
CA GLU A 85 -2.66 -12.90 9.61
C GLU A 85 -3.80 -13.88 9.30
N GLU A 86 -4.84 -13.86 10.14
CA GLU A 86 -6.05 -14.70 9.97
C GLU A 86 -6.75 -14.43 8.63
N GLY A 87 -6.95 -13.14 8.26
CA GLY A 87 -7.60 -12.78 7.00
C GLY A 87 -6.81 -13.26 5.77
N VAL A 88 -5.49 -13.06 5.78
CA VAL A 88 -4.64 -13.50 4.67
C VAL A 88 -4.60 -15.03 4.57
N ASP A 89 -4.55 -15.75 5.69
CA ASP A 89 -4.53 -17.22 5.70
C ASP A 89 -5.87 -17.78 5.19
N GLU A 90 -7.00 -17.19 5.58
CA GLU A 90 -8.31 -17.58 5.07
C GLU A 90 -8.47 -17.32 3.57
N VAL A 91 -8.00 -16.17 3.05
CA VAL A 91 -7.98 -15.92 1.60
C VAL A 91 -7.14 -16.96 0.88
N ILE A 92 -5.97 -17.34 1.41
CA ILE A 92 -5.12 -18.39 0.81
C ILE A 92 -5.86 -19.73 0.76
N ASN A 93 -6.59 -20.10 1.82
CA ASN A 93 -7.36 -21.35 1.86
C ASN A 93 -8.46 -21.36 0.81
N ARG A 94 -9.28 -20.30 0.75
CA ARG A 94 -10.35 -20.19 -0.27
C ARG A 94 -9.84 -20.19 -1.69
N LEU A 95 -8.72 -19.50 -1.95
CA LEU A 95 -8.09 -19.55 -3.26
C LEU A 95 -7.66 -20.99 -3.62
N LYS A 96 -7.08 -21.73 -2.68
CA LYS A 96 -6.71 -23.13 -2.90
C LYS A 96 -7.91 -24.02 -3.19
N ASP A 97 -9.01 -23.84 -2.46
CA ASP A 97 -10.27 -24.59 -2.64
C ASP A 97 -10.87 -24.31 -4.02
N CYS A 98 -10.71 -23.09 -4.56
CA CYS A 98 -11.05 -22.73 -5.93
C CYS A 98 -10.04 -23.24 -6.98
N GLY A 99 -8.99 -23.96 -6.57
CA GLY A 99 -7.98 -24.51 -7.49
C GLY A 99 -6.76 -23.62 -7.75
N TYR A 100 -6.68 -22.42 -7.15
CA TYR A 100 -5.55 -21.50 -7.30
C TYR A 100 -4.44 -21.82 -6.29
N LYS A 101 -3.43 -22.57 -6.73
CA LYS A 101 -2.38 -23.12 -5.84
C LYS A 101 -1.16 -22.23 -5.65
N LYS A 102 -1.02 -21.15 -6.44
CA LYS A 102 0.18 -20.30 -6.42
C LYS A 102 -0.01 -19.08 -5.53
N CYS A 103 -0.08 -19.31 -4.20
CA CYS A 103 -0.12 -18.31 -3.15
C CYS A 103 1.18 -18.39 -2.35
N ILE A 104 1.96 -17.31 -2.33
CA ILE A 104 3.28 -17.24 -1.68
C ILE A 104 3.22 -16.24 -0.54
N LYS A 105 3.17 -16.71 0.70
CA LYS A 105 3.21 -15.84 1.89
C LYS A 105 4.56 -15.13 1.96
N LEU A 106 4.54 -13.81 2.09
CA LEU A 106 5.75 -13.00 2.12
C LEU A 106 6.35 -13.01 3.54
N LYS A 107 7.68 -12.92 3.62
CA LYS A 107 8.41 -12.85 4.90
C LYS A 107 8.39 -11.43 5.47
N VAL A 108 7.21 -10.91 5.74
CA VAL A 108 6.96 -9.59 6.33
C VAL A 108 5.99 -9.71 7.49
N SER A 109 6.03 -8.77 8.42
CA SER A 109 5.12 -8.69 9.57
C SER A 109 4.24 -7.44 9.55
N VAL A 110 4.29 -6.68 8.46
CA VAL A 110 3.55 -5.43 8.26
C VAL A 110 2.52 -5.65 7.16
N ALA A 111 1.27 -5.32 7.43
CA ALA A 111 0.18 -5.36 6.45
C ALA A 111 0.10 -4.04 5.67
N ALA A 112 1.16 -3.73 4.88
CA ALA A 112 1.21 -2.51 4.08
C ALA A 112 0.04 -2.41 3.10
N HIS A 113 -0.39 -1.18 2.81
CA HIS A 113 -1.46 -0.89 1.85
C HIS A 113 -2.81 -1.53 2.21
N SER A 114 -3.11 -1.62 3.50
CA SER A 114 -4.39 -2.13 4.04
C SER A 114 -4.87 -1.29 5.20
N LYS A 115 -6.14 -1.41 5.56
CA LYS A 115 -6.75 -0.69 6.70
C LYS A 115 -6.09 -1.02 8.06
N VAL A 116 -5.26 -2.06 8.14
CA VAL A 116 -4.44 -2.34 9.34
C VAL A 116 -3.50 -1.17 9.65
N MET A 117 -3.10 -0.39 8.63
CA MET A 117 -2.23 0.78 8.78
C MET A 117 -2.96 2.06 9.22
N SER A 118 -4.30 2.05 9.40
CA SER A 118 -5.10 3.26 9.67
C SER A 118 -4.64 4.05 10.89
N ASN A 119 -4.15 3.38 11.92
CA ASN A 119 -3.66 4.03 13.15
C ASN A 119 -2.42 4.90 12.94
N THR A 120 -1.80 4.86 11.76
CA THR A 120 -0.63 5.68 11.44
C THR A 120 -0.99 6.97 10.72
N LEU A 121 -2.20 7.10 10.20
CA LEU A 121 -2.58 8.17 9.28
C LEU A 121 -2.36 9.56 9.90
N ASP A 122 -2.92 9.83 11.09
CA ASP A 122 -2.81 11.14 11.74
C ASP A 122 -1.35 11.50 12.03
N GLN A 123 -0.56 10.54 12.48
CA GLN A 123 0.85 10.77 12.79
C GLN A 123 1.66 11.02 11.51
N PHE A 124 1.37 10.27 10.43
CA PHE A 124 2.06 10.45 9.17
C PHE A 124 1.64 11.74 8.46
N GLU A 125 0.37 12.14 8.54
CA GLU A 125 -0.12 13.44 8.06
C GLU A 125 0.63 14.59 8.74
N ASN A 126 0.81 14.53 10.07
CA ASN A 126 1.61 15.49 10.80
C ASN A 126 3.08 15.56 10.33
N GLU A 127 3.68 14.41 9.92
CA GLU A 127 5.03 14.42 9.35
C GLU A 127 5.04 15.01 7.93
N LEU A 128 4.03 14.70 7.08
CA LEU A 128 3.88 15.31 5.76
C LEU A 128 3.73 16.84 5.84
N ASN A 129 3.01 17.34 6.83
CA ASN A 129 2.78 18.78 7.01
C ASN A 129 4.01 19.56 7.47
N LYS A 130 5.06 18.90 7.94
CA LYS A 130 6.35 19.52 8.28
C LYS A 130 7.28 19.69 7.08
N ILE A 131 6.94 19.07 5.95
CA ILE A 131 7.78 19.07 4.75
C ILE A 131 7.41 20.23 3.83
N ASN A 132 8.41 20.85 3.25
CA ASN A 132 8.25 21.90 2.26
C ASN A 132 8.11 21.29 0.86
N PHE A 133 6.90 20.91 0.50
CA PHE A 133 6.62 20.40 -0.84
C PHE A 133 6.61 21.52 -1.88
N SER A 134 7.17 21.21 -3.05
CA SER A 134 7.02 21.98 -4.29
C SER A 134 6.25 21.15 -5.31
N LEU A 135 5.67 21.79 -6.32
CA LEU A 135 5.17 21.05 -7.47
C LEU A 135 6.34 20.35 -8.17
N PRO A 136 6.19 19.07 -8.54
CA PRO A 136 7.24 18.34 -9.24
C PRO A 136 7.65 19.00 -10.54
N GLU A 137 8.94 19.15 -10.82
CA GLU A 137 9.45 19.65 -12.13
C GLU A 137 9.14 18.69 -13.28
N TYR A 138 9.00 17.39 -12.97
CA TYR A 138 8.64 16.33 -13.91
C TYR A 138 7.36 15.66 -13.45
N PRO A 139 6.42 15.32 -14.37
CA PRO A 139 5.18 14.64 -14.00
C PRO A 139 5.45 13.37 -13.19
N ILE A 140 4.81 13.22 -12.03
CA ILE A 140 4.82 12.02 -11.20
C ILE A 140 3.44 11.37 -11.27
N ILE A 141 3.38 10.11 -11.67
CA ILE A 141 2.16 9.30 -11.59
C ILE A 141 2.14 8.67 -10.20
N GLN A 142 1.13 9.03 -9.40
CA GLN A 142 0.98 8.53 -8.03
C GLN A 142 0.28 7.17 -7.99
N ASN A 143 0.63 6.34 -7.01
CA ASN A 143 0.21 4.93 -6.97
C ASN A 143 -1.30 4.76 -6.73
N VAL A 144 -1.90 5.58 -5.87
CA VAL A 144 -3.28 5.38 -5.39
C VAL A 144 -4.33 5.54 -6.50
N ASN A 145 -4.11 6.45 -7.43
CA ASN A 145 -5.11 6.81 -8.44
C ASN A 145 -4.59 6.80 -9.88
N ASN A 146 -3.30 6.46 -10.07
CA ASN A 146 -2.61 6.47 -11.38
C ASN A 146 -2.70 7.82 -12.11
N LYS A 147 -2.72 8.93 -11.35
CA LYS A 147 -2.81 10.29 -11.90
C LYS A 147 -1.64 11.15 -11.48
N ILE A 148 -1.42 12.22 -12.24
CA ILE A 148 -0.53 13.31 -11.87
C ILE A 148 -1.29 14.22 -10.91
N PRO A 149 -0.73 14.58 -9.73
CA PRO A 149 -1.40 15.46 -8.79
C PRO A 149 -1.59 16.87 -9.37
N ASN A 150 -2.75 17.46 -9.13
CA ASN A 150 -3.08 18.81 -9.63
C ASN A 150 -2.45 19.92 -8.77
N ASN A 151 -2.17 19.62 -7.50
CA ASN A 151 -1.61 20.56 -6.55
C ASN A 151 -0.90 19.79 -5.41
N ILE A 152 -0.26 20.53 -4.49
CA ILE A 152 0.49 19.95 -3.38
C ILE A 152 -0.44 19.22 -2.39
N ASP A 153 -1.66 19.69 -2.17
CA ASP A 153 -2.60 19.05 -1.24
C ASP A 153 -3.01 17.67 -1.76
N ASN A 154 -3.36 17.55 -3.05
CA ASN A 154 -3.61 16.25 -3.67
C ASN A 154 -2.40 15.31 -3.61
N LEU A 155 -1.19 15.85 -3.79
CA LEU A 155 0.03 15.06 -3.68
C LEU A 155 0.18 14.47 -2.28
N LYS A 156 -0.05 15.27 -1.23
CA LYS A 156 0.02 14.82 0.18
C LYS A 156 -1.10 13.83 0.53
N GLU A 157 -2.34 14.12 0.11
CA GLU A 157 -3.49 13.23 0.32
C GLU A 157 -3.25 11.84 -0.28
N ASN A 158 -2.70 11.79 -1.50
CA ASN A 158 -2.40 10.54 -2.16
C ASN A 158 -1.27 9.77 -1.45
N LEU A 159 -0.25 10.45 -0.93
CA LEU A 159 0.80 9.83 -0.11
C LEU A 159 0.26 9.26 1.20
N LEU A 160 -0.67 9.98 1.82
CA LEU A 160 -1.34 9.52 3.04
C LEU A 160 -2.21 8.30 2.75
N SER A 161 -3.04 8.39 1.74
CA SER A 161 -3.94 7.32 1.31
C SER A 161 -3.19 6.05 0.87
N GLN A 162 -1.97 6.20 0.33
CA GLN A 162 -1.12 5.07 -0.09
C GLN A 162 -0.83 4.08 1.06
N LEU A 163 -0.86 4.52 2.32
CA LEU A 163 -0.63 3.62 3.47
C LEU A 163 -1.72 2.56 3.62
N VAL A 164 -2.95 2.89 3.25
CA VAL A 164 -4.15 2.09 3.49
C VAL A 164 -4.87 1.63 2.22
N MET A 165 -4.44 2.09 1.06
CA MET A 165 -5.04 1.79 -0.25
C MET A 165 -4.09 0.99 -1.15
N PRO A 166 -4.63 0.24 -2.12
CA PRO A 166 -3.83 -0.47 -3.11
C PRO A 166 -2.88 0.44 -3.92
N VAL A 167 -1.75 -0.13 -4.33
CA VAL A 167 -0.72 0.49 -5.17
C VAL A 167 -0.41 -0.39 -6.38
#